data_bbb0c33232f3b764c6d388afd7bf1fd8
#
_entry.id   bbb0c33232f3b764c6d388afd7bf1fd8
#
_cell.length_a   1.000
_cell.length_b   1.000
_cell.length_c   1.000
_cell.angle_alpha   90.00
_cell.angle_beta   90.00
_cell.angle_gamma   90.00
#
_symmetry.space_group_name_H-M   'P 1'
#
loop_
_entity.id
_entity.type
_entity.pdbx_description
1 polymer ?
#
loop_
_entity_poly.entity_id
_entity_poly.type
_entity_poly.pdbx_seq_one_letter_code
_entity_poly.pdbx_strand_id
1 'polypeptide(L)'
;MERKIDELGRVVIPRQISKTLGIESNSPIYMGRDDEMIYLSKDPVTDFILTKVDSLGRVNIPIEYRRKLSLPTLTYVMFKMNHGVITIQKSEIRCVMCGNHEQIHDVKGVRICSNCVNEIRKSTWWDVI
;
A
#
# COMPACT_ATOMS: atom_id res chain seq x y z
N MET A 1 -2.76 6.14 1.59
CA MET A 1 -2.59 5.27 2.76
C MET A 1 -1.76 4.06 2.37
N GLU A 2 -0.63 3.93 2.98
CA GLU A 2 0.33 2.87 2.65
C GLU A 2 0.12 1.64 3.52
N ARG A 3 0.19 0.45 2.92
CA ARG A 3 0.10 -0.82 3.65
C ARG A 3 1.09 -1.81 3.04
N LYS A 4 1.52 -2.77 3.85
CA LYS A 4 2.48 -3.79 3.44
C LYS A 4 1.76 -5.09 3.10
N ILE A 5 2.08 -5.69 1.95
CA ILE A 5 1.61 -7.03 1.60
C ILE A 5 2.31 -8.02 2.52
N ASP A 6 1.56 -8.91 3.16
CA ASP A 6 2.15 -9.90 4.07
C ASP A 6 2.77 -11.08 3.32
N GLU A 7 3.33 -12.03 4.07
CA GLU A 7 4.02 -13.19 3.50
C GLU A 7 3.10 -14.11 2.68
N LEU A 8 1.81 -14.04 2.91
CA LEU A 8 0.82 -14.86 2.20
C LEU A 8 0.14 -14.11 1.05
N GLY A 9 0.58 -12.89 0.77
CA GLY A 9 0.00 -12.09 -0.30
C GLY A 9 -1.26 -11.34 0.09
N ARG A 10 -1.52 -11.17 1.38
CA ARG A 10 -2.70 -10.44 1.87
C ARG A 10 -2.31 -9.02 2.26
N VAL A 11 -3.27 -8.12 2.16
CA VAL A 11 -3.08 -6.72 2.57
C VAL A 11 -4.31 -6.24 3.31
N VAL A 12 -4.11 -5.47 4.37
CA VAL A 12 -5.20 -4.89 5.17
C VAL A 12 -5.76 -3.68 4.45
N ILE A 13 -7.07 -3.65 4.24
CA ILE A 13 -7.73 -2.45 3.72
C ILE A 13 -7.70 -1.39 4.82
N PRO A 14 -7.21 -0.17 4.55
CA PRO A 14 -7.21 0.89 5.56
C PRO A 14 -8.61 1.09 6.13
N ARG A 15 -8.70 1.13 7.45
CA ARG A 15 -9.98 1.20 8.15
C ARG A 15 -10.80 2.42 7.75
N GLN A 16 -10.14 3.51 7.47
CA GLN A 16 -10.78 4.74 7.02
C GLN A 16 -11.53 4.53 5.71
N ILE A 17 -10.96 3.76 4.79
CA ILE A 17 -11.60 3.41 3.52
C ILE A 17 -12.74 2.43 3.76
N SER A 18 -12.52 1.38 4.56
CA SER A 18 -13.56 0.39 4.88
C SER A 18 -14.79 1.04 5.49
N LYS A 19 -14.61 1.96 6.41
CA LYS A 19 -15.71 2.69 7.05
C LYS A 19 -16.47 3.55 6.06
N THR A 20 -15.76 4.29 5.24
CA THR A 20 -16.38 5.20 4.27
C THR A 20 -17.25 4.45 3.27
N LEU A 21 -16.78 3.28 2.80
CA LEU A 21 -17.48 2.48 1.80
C LEU A 21 -18.42 1.43 2.40
N GLY A 22 -18.45 1.29 3.72
CA GLY A 22 -19.28 0.29 4.37
C GLY A 22 -18.80 -1.14 4.11
N ILE A 23 -17.51 -1.36 4.00
CA ILE A 23 -16.91 -2.67 3.83
C ILE A 23 -16.71 -3.31 5.20
N GLU A 24 -17.33 -4.45 5.43
CA GLU A 24 -17.26 -5.16 6.70
C GLU A 24 -16.39 -6.40 6.59
N SER A 25 -15.92 -6.90 7.75
CA SER A 25 -15.23 -8.17 7.84
C SER A 25 -16.10 -9.29 7.28
N ASN A 26 -15.47 -10.24 6.61
CA ASN A 26 -16.14 -11.40 6.01
C ASN A 26 -17.14 -11.06 4.92
N SER A 27 -17.17 -9.84 4.43
CA SER A 27 -18.04 -9.43 3.34
C SER A 27 -17.42 -9.72 1.98
N PRO A 28 -18.25 -9.95 0.95
CA PRO A 28 -17.72 -10.13 -0.40
C PRO A 28 -17.20 -8.81 -0.96
N ILE A 29 -16.21 -8.90 -1.84
CA ILE A 29 -15.66 -7.76 -2.54
C ILE A 29 -15.21 -8.22 -3.92
N TYR A 30 -15.32 -7.34 -4.91
CA TYR A 30 -14.92 -7.64 -6.29
C TYR A 30 -13.55 -7.04 -6.56
N MET A 31 -12.67 -7.83 -7.18
CA MET A 31 -11.30 -7.44 -7.46
C MET A 31 -11.00 -7.57 -8.94
N GLY A 32 -10.40 -6.55 -9.51
CA GLY A 32 -9.90 -6.54 -10.87
C GLY A 32 -8.57 -5.82 -10.96
N ARG A 33 -7.98 -5.79 -12.14
CA ARG A 33 -6.74 -5.06 -12.37
C ARG A 33 -6.65 -4.56 -13.80
N ASP A 34 -5.86 -3.55 -14.01
CA ASP A 34 -5.34 -3.20 -15.32
C ASP A 34 -3.82 -3.44 -15.33
N ASP A 35 -3.07 -2.80 -16.22
CA ASP A 35 -1.62 -2.97 -16.30
C ASP A 35 -0.85 -2.20 -15.23
N GLU A 36 -1.51 -1.35 -14.46
CA GLU A 36 -0.85 -0.46 -13.50
C GLU A 36 -1.29 -0.67 -12.06
N MET A 37 -2.56 -1.05 -11.83
CA MET A 37 -3.10 -1.11 -10.47
C MET A 37 -4.19 -2.15 -10.32
N ILE A 38 -4.49 -2.45 -9.06
CA ILE A 38 -5.57 -3.33 -8.66
C ILE A 38 -6.76 -2.46 -8.25
N TYR A 39 -7.97 -2.93 -8.56
CA TYR A 39 -9.21 -2.27 -8.20
C TYR A 39 -10.02 -3.16 -7.29
N LEU A 40 -10.59 -2.58 -6.23
CA LEU A 40 -11.56 -3.26 -5.37
C LEU A 40 -12.88 -2.50 -5.44
N SER A 41 -13.97 -3.24 -5.59
CA SER A 41 -15.31 -2.67 -5.63
C SER A 41 -16.25 -3.46 -4.73
N LYS A 42 -17.08 -2.76 -3.99
CA LYS A 42 -18.14 -3.38 -3.20
C LYS A 42 -19.26 -3.92 -4.10
N ASP A 43 -19.47 -3.25 -5.23
CA ASP A 43 -20.51 -3.62 -6.19
C ASP A 43 -19.92 -4.45 -7.33
N PRO A 44 -20.76 -5.32 -7.96
CA PRO A 44 -20.30 -6.14 -9.08
C PRO A 44 -19.77 -5.29 -10.23
N VAL A 45 -18.64 -5.71 -10.80
CA VAL A 45 -18.05 -5.11 -11.99
C VAL A 45 -17.73 -6.24 -12.96
N THR A 46 -17.99 -6.01 -14.24
CA THR A 46 -17.71 -7.00 -15.30
C THR A 46 -16.20 -7.32 -15.31
N ASP A 47 -15.88 -8.60 -15.44
CA ASP A 47 -14.52 -9.15 -15.48
C ASP A 47 -13.75 -9.09 -14.14
N PHE A 48 -14.39 -8.60 -13.08
CA PHE A 48 -13.79 -8.69 -11.75
C PHE A 48 -14.07 -10.05 -11.13
N ILE A 49 -13.13 -10.52 -10.32
CA ILE A 49 -13.32 -11.76 -9.56
C ILE A 49 -13.97 -11.44 -8.23
N LEU A 50 -14.82 -12.36 -7.77
CA LEU A 50 -15.41 -12.25 -6.45
C LEU A 50 -14.45 -12.85 -5.43
N THR A 51 -14.11 -12.08 -4.41
CA THR A 51 -13.32 -12.52 -3.30
C THR A 51 -13.98 -12.08 -1.99
N LYS A 52 -13.27 -12.19 -0.90
CA LYS A 52 -13.83 -11.92 0.42
C LYS A 52 -12.82 -11.20 1.29
N VAL A 53 -13.28 -10.22 2.05
CA VAL A 53 -12.49 -9.60 3.10
C VAL A 53 -12.49 -10.54 4.30
N ASP A 54 -11.33 -10.84 4.86
CA ASP A 54 -11.25 -11.76 6.00
C ASP A 54 -11.68 -11.09 7.32
N SER A 55 -11.63 -11.85 8.41
CA SER A 55 -12.04 -11.35 9.73
C SER A 55 -11.18 -10.21 10.27
N LEU A 56 -9.99 -10.03 9.73
CA LEU A 56 -9.07 -8.96 10.12
C LEU A 56 -9.03 -7.81 9.10
N GLY A 57 -9.96 -7.79 8.16
CA GLY A 57 -10.04 -6.73 7.15
C GLY A 57 -9.01 -6.83 6.04
N ARG A 58 -8.47 -8.02 5.80
CA ARG A 58 -7.48 -8.27 4.75
C ARG A 58 -8.12 -8.84 3.51
N VAL A 59 -7.53 -8.52 2.36
CA VAL A 59 -7.86 -9.17 1.09
C VAL A 59 -6.62 -9.88 0.57
N ASN A 60 -6.83 -11.03 -0.06
CA ASN A 60 -5.74 -11.77 -0.70
C ASN A 60 -5.58 -11.28 -2.13
N ILE A 61 -4.39 -10.83 -2.49
CA ILE A 61 -4.08 -10.44 -3.85
C ILE A 61 -3.57 -11.70 -4.58
N PRO A 62 -4.27 -12.16 -5.64
CA PRO A 62 -3.84 -13.35 -6.37
C PRO A 62 -2.39 -13.23 -6.85
N ILE A 63 -1.66 -14.35 -6.82
CA ILE A 63 -0.26 -14.35 -7.24
C ILE A 63 -0.08 -13.86 -8.67
N GLU A 64 -1.05 -14.14 -9.54
CA GLU A 64 -1.04 -13.67 -10.92
C GLU A 64 -1.07 -12.16 -11.03
N TYR A 65 -1.89 -11.51 -10.19
CA TYR A 65 -1.94 -10.04 -10.09
C TYR A 65 -0.62 -9.49 -9.58
N ARG A 66 -0.08 -10.13 -8.54
CA ARG A 66 1.18 -9.67 -7.95
C ARG A 66 2.35 -9.78 -8.93
N ARG A 67 2.41 -10.87 -9.70
CA ARG A 67 3.44 -11.06 -10.75
C ARG A 67 3.33 -10.01 -11.84
N LYS A 68 2.11 -9.78 -12.31
CA LYS A 68 1.87 -8.84 -13.42
C LYS A 68 2.24 -7.41 -13.03
N LEU A 69 1.98 -7.03 -11.79
CA LEU A 69 2.20 -5.67 -11.29
C LEU A 69 3.49 -5.49 -10.52
N SER A 70 4.34 -6.53 -10.49
CA SER A 70 5.61 -6.52 -9.75
C SER A 70 5.42 -6.17 -8.27
N LEU A 71 4.50 -6.89 -7.63
CA LEU A 71 4.16 -6.72 -6.22
C LEU A 71 4.53 -7.99 -5.43
N PRO A 72 5.83 -8.24 -5.19
CA PRO A 72 6.22 -9.39 -4.37
C PRO A 72 5.68 -9.23 -2.93
N THR A 73 5.65 -10.33 -2.19
CA THR A 73 5.31 -10.26 -0.76
C THR A 73 6.24 -9.30 -0.04
N LEU A 74 5.74 -8.68 1.02
CA LEU A 74 6.45 -7.68 1.83
C LEU A 74 6.71 -6.35 1.11
N THR A 75 6.13 -6.15 -0.07
CA THR A 75 6.16 -4.87 -0.77
C THR A 75 5.09 -3.94 -0.20
N TYR A 76 5.39 -2.65 -0.17
CA TYR A 76 4.42 -1.64 0.23
C TYR A 76 3.58 -1.20 -0.95
N VAL A 77 2.27 -1.06 -0.70
CA VAL A 77 1.30 -0.59 -1.69
C VAL A 77 0.56 0.62 -1.15
N MET A 78 0.09 1.45 -2.07
CA MET A 78 -0.68 2.65 -1.76
C MET A 78 -2.15 2.42 -2.09
N PHE A 79 -3.01 2.65 -1.11
CA PHE A 79 -4.45 2.61 -1.27
C PHE A 79 -4.97 4.01 -1.54
N LYS A 80 -5.82 4.14 -2.54
CA LYS A 80 -6.56 5.36 -2.83
C LYS A 80 -8.02 5.00 -3.07
N MET A 81 -8.90 5.93 -2.80
CA MET A 81 -10.34 5.76 -3.03
C MET A 81 -10.82 6.86 -3.96
N ASN A 82 -11.54 6.48 -5.00
CA ASN A 82 -12.06 7.41 -5.98
C ASN A 82 -13.40 6.90 -6.48
N HIS A 83 -14.45 7.71 -6.31
CA HIS A 83 -15.81 7.38 -6.75
C HIS A 83 -16.31 6.01 -6.28
N GLY A 84 -16.01 5.65 -5.04
CA GLY A 84 -16.46 4.37 -4.47
C GLY A 84 -15.61 3.16 -4.84
N VAL A 85 -14.58 3.35 -5.64
CA VAL A 85 -13.66 2.28 -6.03
C VAL A 85 -12.33 2.48 -5.32
N ILE A 86 -11.78 1.41 -4.78
CA ILE A 86 -10.47 1.41 -4.14
C ILE A 86 -9.44 1.05 -5.20
N THR A 87 -8.34 1.79 -5.25
CA THR A 87 -7.20 1.46 -6.10
C THR A 87 -6.01 1.10 -5.24
N ILE A 88 -5.25 0.07 -5.67
CA ILE A 88 -4.05 -0.40 -5.00
C ILE A 88 -2.93 -0.40 -6.02
N GLN A 89 -1.87 0.33 -5.74
CA GLN A 89 -0.69 0.38 -6.61
C GLN A 89 0.57 0.32 -5.77
N LYS A 90 1.70 0.01 -6.40
CA LYS A 90 2.98 -0.02 -5.72
C LYS A 90 3.25 1.34 -5.10
N SER A 91 3.68 1.35 -3.83
CA SER A 91 3.99 2.60 -3.14
C SER A 91 5.32 3.16 -3.65
N GLU A 92 5.31 4.46 -3.94
CA GLU A 92 6.50 5.22 -4.29
C GLU A 92 7.07 5.99 -3.09
N ILE A 93 6.43 5.90 -1.92
CA ILE A 93 6.89 6.57 -0.71
C ILE A 93 8.04 5.79 -0.11
N ARG A 94 9.25 6.33 -0.20
CA ARG A 94 10.44 5.72 0.35
C ARG A 94 11.53 6.77 0.60
N CYS A 95 12.48 6.40 1.45
CA CYS A 95 13.65 7.23 1.73
C CYS A 95 14.50 7.41 0.48
N VAL A 96 14.86 8.65 0.15
CA VAL A 96 15.70 8.93 -1.03
C VAL A 96 17.14 8.44 -0.84
N MET A 97 17.59 8.21 0.39
CA MET A 97 18.96 7.81 0.69
C MET A 97 19.16 6.29 0.70
N CYS A 98 18.27 5.55 1.37
CA CYS A 98 18.46 4.11 1.54
C CYS A 98 17.32 3.26 0.95
N GLY A 99 16.23 3.88 0.49
CA GLY A 99 15.09 3.17 -0.08
C GLY A 99 14.14 2.54 0.96
N ASN A 100 14.37 2.78 2.25
CA ASN A 100 13.51 2.28 3.32
C ASN A 100 12.11 2.88 3.20
N HIS A 101 11.08 2.09 3.52
CA HIS A 101 9.67 2.52 3.47
C HIS A 101 9.12 2.89 4.85
N GLU A 102 9.88 2.67 5.91
CA GLU A 102 9.40 2.87 7.27
C GLU A 102 9.91 4.19 7.86
N GLN A 103 9.07 4.81 8.70
CA GLN A 103 9.40 6.03 9.43
C GLN A 103 9.92 7.15 8.51
N ILE A 104 9.19 7.39 7.45
CA ILE A 104 9.57 8.40 6.45
C ILE A 104 9.12 9.77 6.91
N HIS A 105 10.03 10.74 6.87
CA HIS A 105 9.77 12.14 7.14
C HIS A 105 9.84 12.93 5.85
N ASP A 106 8.91 13.83 5.66
CA ASP A 106 8.95 14.77 4.53
C ASP A 106 9.58 16.06 5.00
N VAL A 107 10.73 16.39 4.43
CA VAL A 107 11.48 17.61 4.73
C VAL A 107 11.59 18.41 3.45
N LYS A 108 10.72 19.41 3.28
CA LYS A 108 10.69 20.28 2.08
C LYS A 108 10.59 19.48 0.78
N GLY A 109 9.73 18.47 0.75
CA GLY A 109 9.55 17.62 -0.42
C GLY A 109 10.54 16.47 -0.55
N VAL A 110 11.52 16.37 0.34
CA VAL A 110 12.49 15.28 0.38
C VAL A 110 12.06 14.27 1.44
N ARG A 111 11.97 13.00 1.06
CA ARG A 111 11.54 11.93 1.97
C ARG A 111 12.73 11.17 2.48
N ILE A 112 12.92 11.21 3.81
CA ILE A 112 14.06 10.61 4.49
C ILE A 112 13.56 9.81 5.69
N CYS A 113 14.05 8.57 5.87
CA CYS A 113 13.67 7.76 7.02
C CYS A 113 14.40 8.22 8.29
N SER A 114 13.87 7.82 9.46
CA SER A 114 14.45 8.19 10.75
C SER A 114 15.90 7.77 10.88
N ASN A 115 16.28 6.59 10.38
CA ASN A 115 17.67 6.13 10.43
C ASN A 115 18.61 7.04 9.67
N CYS A 116 18.23 7.47 8.47
CA CYS A 116 19.04 8.38 7.67
C CYS A 116 19.10 9.77 8.30
N VAL A 117 18.01 10.23 8.91
CA VAL A 117 18.03 11.48 9.67
C VAL A 117 19.07 11.41 10.80
N ASN A 118 19.09 10.30 11.53
CA ASN A 118 20.06 10.09 12.61
C ASN A 118 21.50 10.02 12.09
N GLU A 119 21.71 9.39 10.95
CA GLU A 119 23.04 9.36 10.31
C GLU A 119 23.51 10.77 9.95
N ILE A 120 22.63 11.60 9.40
CA ILE A 120 22.94 12.99 9.10
C ILE A 120 23.28 13.75 10.38
N ARG A 121 22.52 13.55 11.46
CA ARG A 121 22.77 14.20 12.75
C ARG A 121 24.10 13.80 13.35
N LYS A 122 24.54 12.56 13.17
CA LYS A 122 25.82 12.05 13.67
C LYS A 122 26.99 12.49 12.82
N SER A 123 26.73 12.99 11.61
CA SER A 123 27.78 13.48 10.74
C SER A 123 28.43 14.72 11.34
N THR A 124 29.75 14.81 11.24
CA THR A 124 30.52 15.93 11.78
C THR A 124 30.88 16.97 10.72
N TRP A 125 30.42 16.78 9.49
CA TRP A 125 30.80 17.66 8.39
C TRP A 125 30.36 19.11 8.59
N TRP A 126 29.19 19.31 9.23
CA TRP A 126 28.70 20.66 9.51
C TRP A 126 29.41 21.35 10.66
N ASP A 127 30.14 20.62 11.50
CA ASP A 127 30.92 21.19 12.59
C ASP A 127 32.17 21.89 12.09
N VAL A 128 32.48 21.66 10.84
CA VAL A 128 33.68 22.24 10.19
C VAL A 128 33.39 23.61 9.54
N ILE A 129 32.13 23.93 9.42
CA ILE A 129 31.67 25.16 8.76
C ILE A 129 31.78 26.40 9.69
#